data_c0b0ed3f1f511dde6593c0118bdf6ec8
#
_entry.id   c0b0ed3f1f511dde6593c0118bdf6ec8
#
_cell.length_a   1.000
_cell.length_b   1.000
_cell.length_c   1.000
_cell.angle_alpha   90.00
_cell.angle_beta   90.00
_cell.angle_gamma   90.00
#
_symmetry.space_group_name_H-M   'P 1'
#
loop_
_entity.id
_entity.type
_entity.pdbx_description
1 polymer ?
#
loop_
_entity_poly.entity_id
_entity_poly.type
_entity_poly.pdbx_seq_one_letter_code
_entity_poly.pdbx_strand_id
1 'polypeptide(L)'
;MSKIMVIDDDVKLSDLIKDFLEPHKYRVVCFNNPINALSKIKTQKPDLIILDITMPEMDGFQVLTKIREDSKIPVIMLTARGEVSDKIVGLELGADDYLAKPFEPRELLARIQSVFRRTQSPGQLVQILSFEGLSINKLKQEVLLNNKVVVLSTTEYEALVLFAENPSRNLDRDFLVENLRGIRWQSYDRSIDVLVSRLRLKLGDTPAKTSYIKTVHGIGYMFIGEPKNKE
;
A
#
# COMPACT_ATOMS: atom_id res chain seq x y z
N MET A 1 -12.65 -2.70 17.24
CA MET A 1 -12.16 -3.99 16.71
C MET A 1 -12.71 -4.06 15.29
N SER A 2 -11.83 -4.03 14.29
CA SER A 2 -12.26 -4.00 12.90
C SER A 2 -12.83 -5.34 12.46
N LYS A 3 -13.90 -5.32 11.66
CA LYS A 3 -14.58 -6.49 11.16
C LYS A 3 -14.15 -6.79 9.73
N ILE A 4 -13.70 -8.01 9.50
CA ILE A 4 -13.31 -8.51 8.18
C ILE A 4 -14.33 -9.54 7.74
N MET A 5 -14.80 -9.42 6.49
CA MET A 5 -15.65 -10.42 5.85
C MET A 5 -14.80 -11.22 4.86
N VAL A 6 -14.78 -12.54 5.00
CA VAL A 6 -14.16 -13.45 4.04
C VAL A 6 -15.25 -14.06 3.17
N ILE A 7 -15.08 -14.01 1.86
CA ILE A 7 -15.97 -14.60 0.86
C ILE A 7 -15.13 -15.53 -0.01
N ASP A 8 -15.21 -16.82 0.26
CA ASP A 8 -14.42 -17.86 -0.40
C ASP A 8 -15.17 -19.19 -0.27
N ASP A 9 -15.36 -19.95 -1.33
CA ASP A 9 -16.06 -21.24 -1.30
C ASP A 9 -15.26 -22.34 -0.61
N ASP A 10 -13.93 -22.17 -0.46
CA ASP A 10 -13.09 -23.04 0.35
C ASP A 10 -13.27 -22.74 1.84
N VAL A 11 -14.13 -23.57 2.47
CA VAL A 11 -14.43 -23.49 3.93
C VAL A 11 -13.16 -23.61 4.76
N LYS A 12 -12.23 -24.51 4.39
CA LYS A 12 -10.99 -24.74 5.14
C LYS A 12 -10.08 -23.52 5.12
N LEU A 13 -9.94 -22.90 3.96
CA LEU A 13 -9.15 -21.67 3.82
C LEU A 13 -9.79 -20.52 4.61
N SER A 14 -11.11 -20.38 4.52
CA SER A 14 -11.87 -19.38 5.30
C SER A 14 -11.66 -19.53 6.80
N ASP A 15 -11.71 -20.77 7.32
CA ASP A 15 -11.48 -21.07 8.72
C ASP A 15 -10.03 -20.77 9.13
N LEU A 16 -9.05 -21.16 8.32
CA LEU A 16 -7.64 -20.85 8.57
C LEU A 16 -7.37 -19.33 8.61
N ILE A 17 -7.97 -18.57 7.70
CA ILE A 17 -7.86 -17.10 7.70
C ILE A 17 -8.47 -16.53 8.98
N LYS A 18 -9.64 -17.02 9.38
CA LYS A 18 -10.33 -16.61 10.61
C LYS A 18 -9.47 -16.88 11.84
N ASP A 19 -9.02 -18.13 12.01
CA ASP A 19 -8.22 -18.56 13.18
C ASP A 19 -6.91 -17.77 13.28
N PHE A 20 -6.32 -17.39 12.15
CA PHE A 20 -5.13 -16.58 12.13
C PHE A 20 -5.38 -15.10 12.46
N LEU A 21 -6.49 -14.51 11.99
CA LEU A 21 -6.75 -13.07 12.14
C LEU A 21 -7.39 -12.71 13.50
N GLU A 22 -8.18 -13.59 14.12
CA GLU A 22 -8.84 -13.31 15.41
C GLU A 22 -7.85 -13.00 16.55
N PRO A 23 -6.72 -13.72 16.73
CA PRO A 23 -5.69 -13.34 17.70
C PRO A 23 -5.06 -11.97 17.43
N HIS A 24 -5.11 -11.48 16.20
CA HIS A 24 -4.59 -10.16 15.79
C HIS A 24 -5.63 -9.03 15.98
N LYS A 25 -6.68 -9.25 16.81
CA LYS A 25 -7.72 -8.29 17.18
C LYS A 25 -8.66 -7.89 16.03
N TYR A 26 -8.85 -8.76 15.05
CA TYR A 26 -9.90 -8.65 14.06
C TYR A 26 -11.11 -9.51 14.44
N ARG A 27 -12.29 -9.08 14.05
CA ARG A 27 -13.50 -9.91 14.09
C ARG A 27 -13.75 -10.42 12.66
N VAL A 28 -13.74 -11.74 12.48
CA VAL A 28 -13.87 -12.34 11.15
C VAL A 28 -15.23 -13.01 11.00
N VAL A 29 -15.90 -12.76 9.87
CA VAL A 29 -17.12 -13.44 9.45
C VAL A 29 -16.91 -14.06 8.08
N CYS A 30 -17.18 -15.37 7.93
CA CYS A 30 -16.96 -16.10 6.68
C CYS A 30 -18.28 -16.40 5.99
N PHE A 31 -18.29 -16.30 4.67
CA PHE A 31 -19.38 -16.67 3.80
C PHE A 31 -18.83 -17.51 2.64
N ASN A 32 -19.36 -18.71 2.49
CA ASN A 32 -18.93 -19.66 1.46
C ASN A 32 -19.84 -19.66 0.22
N ASN A 33 -20.74 -18.67 0.14
CA ASN A 33 -21.58 -18.44 -1.02
C ASN A 33 -21.63 -16.92 -1.29
N PRO A 34 -21.30 -16.47 -2.51
CA PRO A 34 -21.22 -15.06 -2.85
C PRO A 34 -22.57 -14.33 -2.79
N ILE A 35 -23.68 -14.99 -3.14
CA ILE A 35 -25.01 -14.38 -3.11
C ILE A 35 -25.44 -14.09 -1.67
N ASN A 36 -25.21 -15.07 -0.77
CA ASN A 36 -25.49 -14.90 0.66
C ASN A 36 -24.62 -13.78 1.24
N ALA A 37 -23.32 -13.71 0.89
CA ALA A 37 -22.41 -12.67 1.33
C ALA A 37 -22.92 -11.27 0.94
N LEU A 38 -23.27 -11.05 -0.33
CA LEU A 38 -23.78 -9.78 -0.84
C LEU A 38 -25.01 -9.32 -0.05
N SER A 39 -25.96 -10.22 0.23
CA SER A 39 -27.18 -9.91 1.01
C SER A 39 -26.87 -9.45 2.44
N LYS A 40 -25.71 -9.83 3.00
CA LYS A 40 -25.31 -9.57 4.38
C LYS A 40 -24.34 -8.40 4.56
N ILE A 41 -23.76 -7.87 3.50
CA ILE A 41 -22.82 -6.74 3.59
C ILE A 41 -23.42 -5.56 4.34
N LYS A 42 -24.66 -5.15 3.98
CA LYS A 42 -25.34 -4.01 4.62
C LYS A 42 -25.64 -4.23 6.12
N THR A 43 -25.90 -5.47 6.52
CA THR A 43 -26.21 -5.82 7.93
C THR A 43 -24.95 -6.09 8.73
N GLN A 44 -23.96 -6.74 8.15
CA GLN A 44 -22.69 -7.06 8.81
C GLN A 44 -21.77 -5.85 8.92
N LYS A 45 -21.86 -4.89 7.98
CA LYS A 45 -21.03 -3.68 7.91
C LYS A 45 -19.54 -3.99 8.12
N PRO A 46 -18.94 -4.81 7.26
CA PRO A 46 -17.51 -5.10 7.38
C PRO A 46 -16.68 -3.85 7.08
N ASP A 47 -15.53 -3.75 7.74
CA ASP A 47 -14.55 -2.69 7.49
C ASP A 47 -13.60 -3.05 6.34
N LEU A 48 -13.52 -4.34 5.97
CA LEU A 48 -12.73 -4.88 4.86
C LEU A 48 -13.33 -6.20 4.40
N ILE A 49 -13.26 -6.47 3.10
CA ILE A 49 -13.67 -7.74 2.49
C ILE A 49 -12.42 -8.42 1.91
N ILE A 50 -12.25 -9.71 2.19
CA ILE A 50 -11.33 -10.62 1.50
C ILE A 50 -12.20 -11.46 0.58
N LEU A 51 -11.91 -11.44 -0.73
CA LEU A 51 -12.79 -11.99 -1.75
C LEU A 51 -12.02 -12.91 -2.68
N ASP A 52 -12.41 -14.17 -2.76
CA ASP A 52 -11.90 -15.08 -3.78
C ASP A 52 -12.43 -14.74 -5.17
N ILE A 53 -11.58 -14.93 -6.19
CA ILE A 53 -11.96 -14.72 -7.59
C ILE A 53 -12.74 -15.93 -8.09
N THR A 54 -12.30 -17.13 -7.78
CA THR A 54 -12.81 -18.37 -8.39
C THR A 54 -13.85 -19.02 -7.49
N MET A 55 -15.10 -18.62 -7.61
CA MET A 55 -16.20 -19.18 -6.85
C MET A 55 -17.31 -19.70 -7.79
N PRO A 56 -18.08 -20.73 -7.37
CA PRO A 56 -19.25 -21.18 -8.12
C PRO A 56 -20.37 -20.12 -8.09
N GLU A 57 -21.27 -20.19 -9.08
CA GLU A 57 -22.45 -19.32 -9.25
C GLU A 57 -22.13 -17.88 -9.64
N MET A 58 -21.17 -17.22 -8.99
CA MET A 58 -20.78 -15.85 -9.25
C MET A 58 -19.30 -15.66 -8.92
N ASP A 59 -18.52 -15.26 -9.92
CA ASP A 59 -17.09 -15.00 -9.71
C ASP A 59 -16.83 -13.74 -8.88
N GLY A 60 -15.60 -13.63 -8.36
CA GLY A 60 -15.24 -12.52 -7.48
C GLY A 60 -15.26 -11.15 -8.17
N PHE A 61 -15.06 -11.08 -9.48
CA PHE A 61 -15.15 -9.81 -10.21
C PHE A 61 -16.59 -9.31 -10.31
N GLN A 62 -17.53 -10.22 -10.52
CA GLN A 62 -18.97 -9.90 -10.51
C GLN A 62 -19.42 -9.47 -9.11
N VAL A 63 -18.92 -10.13 -8.06
CA VAL A 63 -19.18 -9.75 -6.67
C VAL A 63 -18.61 -8.35 -6.38
N LEU A 64 -17.37 -8.09 -6.80
CA LEU A 64 -16.71 -6.79 -6.64
C LEU A 64 -17.51 -5.68 -7.33
N THR A 65 -17.93 -5.89 -8.57
CA THR A 65 -18.74 -4.93 -9.32
C THR A 65 -20.01 -4.58 -8.54
N LYS A 66 -20.74 -5.57 -8.02
CA LYS A 66 -21.96 -5.34 -7.22
C LYS A 66 -21.66 -4.62 -5.90
N ILE A 67 -20.53 -4.92 -5.25
CA ILE A 67 -20.12 -4.18 -4.05
C ILE A 67 -19.87 -2.71 -4.39
N ARG A 68 -19.24 -2.42 -5.53
CA ARG A 68 -18.87 -1.05 -5.92
C ARG A 68 -20.07 -0.20 -6.36
N GLU A 69 -21.22 -0.80 -6.73
CA GLU A 69 -22.45 -0.05 -7.00
C GLU A 69 -22.89 0.79 -5.80
N ASP A 70 -22.78 0.25 -4.58
CA ASP A 70 -23.33 0.87 -3.37
C ASP A 70 -22.28 1.13 -2.27
N SER A 71 -21.02 0.69 -2.44
CA SER A 71 -20.06 0.66 -1.33
C SER A 71 -18.62 0.92 -1.75
N LYS A 72 -17.91 1.66 -0.88
CA LYS A 72 -16.47 1.88 -0.95
C LYS A 72 -15.70 1.03 0.07
N ILE A 73 -16.32 -0.02 0.61
CA ILE A 73 -15.62 -0.95 1.53
C ILE A 73 -14.38 -1.50 0.83
N PRO A 74 -13.19 -1.43 1.46
CA PRO A 74 -11.98 -1.95 0.85
C PRO A 74 -12.06 -3.45 0.62
N VAL A 75 -11.54 -3.89 -0.53
CA VAL A 75 -11.57 -5.29 -0.97
C VAL A 75 -10.15 -5.74 -1.34
N ILE A 76 -9.71 -6.84 -0.71
CA ILE A 76 -8.51 -7.59 -1.10
C ILE A 76 -8.97 -8.82 -1.87
N MET A 77 -8.53 -8.95 -3.12
CA MET A 77 -8.86 -10.11 -3.96
C MET A 77 -7.86 -11.25 -3.71
N LEU A 78 -8.36 -12.48 -3.53
CA LEU A 78 -7.54 -13.69 -3.56
C LEU A 78 -7.58 -14.27 -4.98
N THR A 79 -6.43 -14.56 -5.57
CA THR A 79 -6.34 -15.05 -6.96
C THR A 79 -5.50 -16.31 -7.07
N ALA A 80 -5.85 -17.22 -7.95
CA ALA A 80 -4.98 -18.33 -8.31
C ALA A 80 -3.70 -17.80 -9.01
N ARG A 81 -2.58 -18.49 -8.79
CA ARG A 81 -1.26 -18.08 -9.29
C ARG A 81 -1.22 -18.06 -10.82
N GLY A 82 -0.94 -16.92 -11.44
CA GLY A 82 -0.46 -16.89 -12.82
C GLY A 82 -1.08 -15.90 -13.79
N GLU A 83 -2.23 -15.27 -13.51
CA GLU A 83 -2.88 -14.40 -14.48
C GLU A 83 -2.61 -12.92 -14.18
N VAL A 84 -1.64 -12.36 -14.91
CA VAL A 84 -1.37 -10.91 -14.91
C VAL A 84 -2.63 -10.15 -15.38
N SER A 85 -3.44 -10.76 -16.25
CA SER A 85 -4.74 -10.28 -16.70
C SER A 85 -5.71 -10.03 -15.56
N ASP A 86 -5.83 -10.95 -14.59
CA ASP A 86 -6.76 -10.82 -13.47
C ASP A 86 -6.43 -9.64 -12.57
N LYS A 87 -5.14 -9.35 -12.39
CA LYS A 87 -4.69 -8.19 -11.61
C LYS A 87 -5.04 -6.86 -12.27
N ILE A 88 -4.95 -6.80 -13.60
CA ILE A 88 -5.28 -5.58 -14.36
C ILE A 88 -6.80 -5.35 -14.34
N VAL A 89 -7.57 -6.37 -14.67
CA VAL A 89 -9.05 -6.30 -14.68
C VAL A 89 -9.59 -5.89 -13.30
N GLY A 90 -9.09 -6.47 -12.27
CA GLY A 90 -9.62 -6.17 -10.96
C GLY A 90 -9.19 -4.81 -10.40
N LEU A 91 -8.00 -4.29 -10.76
CA LEU A 91 -7.63 -2.89 -10.44
C LEU A 91 -8.55 -1.90 -11.15
N GLU A 92 -8.92 -2.18 -12.42
CA GLU A 92 -9.90 -1.39 -13.17
C GLU A 92 -11.30 -1.46 -12.54
N LEU A 93 -11.68 -2.61 -11.95
CA LEU A 93 -12.94 -2.80 -11.24
C LEU A 93 -12.93 -2.22 -9.81
N GLY A 94 -11.79 -1.71 -9.33
CA GLY A 94 -11.69 -0.98 -8.06
C GLY A 94 -11.39 -1.86 -6.84
N ALA A 95 -10.67 -2.96 -6.99
CA ALA A 95 -10.07 -3.66 -5.85
C ALA A 95 -8.93 -2.83 -5.23
N ASP A 96 -8.74 -2.95 -3.92
CA ASP A 96 -7.75 -2.17 -3.17
C ASP A 96 -6.39 -2.89 -3.05
N ASP A 97 -6.37 -4.22 -3.16
CA ASP A 97 -5.15 -5.04 -3.20
C ASP A 97 -5.44 -6.46 -3.74
N TYR A 98 -4.38 -7.20 -4.07
CA TYR A 98 -4.40 -8.57 -4.59
C TYR A 98 -3.40 -9.45 -3.86
N LEU A 99 -3.81 -10.70 -3.60
CA LEU A 99 -2.95 -11.71 -2.98
C LEU A 99 -3.09 -13.03 -3.73
N ALA A 100 -1.97 -13.54 -4.27
CA ALA A 100 -1.95 -14.80 -5.00
C ALA A 100 -1.98 -16.00 -4.04
N LYS A 101 -2.84 -16.99 -4.32
CA LYS A 101 -2.83 -18.31 -3.68
C LYS A 101 -1.75 -19.22 -4.33
N PRO A 102 -0.96 -19.99 -3.53
CA PRO A 102 -0.92 -20.02 -2.07
C PRO A 102 -0.15 -18.83 -1.49
N PHE A 103 -0.55 -18.34 -0.32
CA PHE A 103 0.07 -17.23 0.37
C PHE A 103 0.41 -17.56 1.82
N GLU A 104 1.36 -16.82 2.37
CA GLU A 104 1.67 -16.88 3.79
C GLU A 104 0.66 -16.04 4.60
N PRO A 105 0.12 -16.54 5.74
CA PRO A 105 -0.82 -15.77 6.55
C PRO A 105 -0.30 -14.40 6.98
N ARG A 106 1.01 -14.28 7.20
CA ARG A 106 1.65 -13.00 7.55
C ARG A 106 1.61 -12.00 6.40
N GLU A 107 1.66 -12.47 5.14
CA GLU A 107 1.51 -11.60 3.97
C GLU A 107 0.10 -11.01 3.90
N LEU A 108 -0.93 -11.84 4.12
CA LEU A 108 -2.32 -11.37 4.19
C LEU A 108 -2.49 -10.32 5.29
N LEU A 109 -1.93 -10.56 6.49
CA LEU A 109 -1.99 -9.61 7.60
C LEU A 109 -1.33 -8.27 7.24
N ALA A 110 -0.16 -8.28 6.61
CA ALA A 110 0.53 -7.08 6.19
C ALA A 110 -0.29 -6.27 5.16
N ARG A 111 -0.96 -6.95 4.22
CA ARG A 111 -1.85 -6.32 3.24
C ARG A 111 -3.09 -5.72 3.89
N ILE A 112 -3.75 -6.45 4.81
CA ILE A 112 -4.88 -5.94 5.59
C ILE A 112 -4.49 -4.66 6.34
N GLN A 113 -3.34 -4.67 7.02
CA GLN A 113 -2.85 -3.49 7.74
C GLN A 113 -2.55 -2.32 6.80
N SER A 114 -1.99 -2.59 5.63
CA SER A 114 -1.73 -1.58 4.60
C SER A 114 -3.03 -0.96 4.07
N VAL A 115 -4.04 -1.78 3.80
CA VAL A 115 -5.35 -1.33 3.35
C VAL A 115 -6.04 -0.51 4.45
N PHE A 116 -6.05 -0.99 5.70
CA PHE A 116 -6.64 -0.22 6.80
C PHE A 116 -5.92 1.10 7.06
N ARG A 117 -4.60 1.16 6.95
CA ARG A 117 -3.85 2.41 7.06
C ARG A 117 -4.29 3.42 5.99
N ARG A 118 -4.63 2.97 4.78
CA ARG A 118 -5.14 3.82 3.69
C ARG A 118 -6.58 4.27 3.91
N THR A 119 -7.43 3.44 4.53
CA THR A 119 -8.88 3.66 4.62
C THR A 119 -9.35 4.18 5.98
N GLN A 120 -8.69 3.82 7.09
CA GLN A 120 -9.08 4.27 8.45
C GLN A 120 -8.54 5.65 8.81
N SER A 121 -7.82 6.29 7.90
CA SER A 121 -7.45 7.70 8.02
C SER A 121 -8.09 8.55 6.92
N PRO A 122 -9.42 8.68 6.84
CA PRO A 122 -10.04 9.67 5.95
C PRO A 122 -9.70 11.11 6.36
N GLY A 123 -9.02 11.27 7.51
CA GLY A 123 -8.57 12.55 8.05
C GLY A 123 -7.05 12.71 8.18
N GLN A 124 -6.26 11.68 7.84
CA GLN A 124 -4.78 11.72 7.87
C GLN A 124 -4.10 10.80 6.84
N LEU A 125 -4.67 10.54 5.68
CA LEU A 125 -3.83 10.49 4.51
C LEU A 125 -3.40 11.95 4.31
N VAL A 126 -2.24 12.28 4.79
CA VAL A 126 -1.54 13.47 4.35
C VAL A 126 -1.25 13.20 2.87
N GLN A 127 -2.27 13.48 2.03
CA GLN A 127 -2.16 13.39 0.57
C GLN A 127 -1.09 14.34 0.08
N ILE A 128 -0.75 15.32 0.92
CA ILE A 128 0.32 16.27 0.72
C ILE A 128 1.24 16.19 1.94
N LEU A 129 2.41 15.60 1.76
CA LEU A 129 3.48 15.68 2.74
C LEU A 129 4.12 17.06 2.57
N SER A 130 4.06 17.89 3.62
CA SER A 130 4.56 19.28 3.58
C SER A 130 5.72 19.44 4.55
N PHE A 131 6.83 19.89 4.00
CA PHE A 131 8.06 20.21 4.73
C PHE A 131 8.49 21.64 4.38
N GLU A 132 9.46 22.20 5.10
CA GLU A 132 10.02 23.49 4.70
C GLU A 132 10.56 23.44 3.26
N GLY A 133 9.97 24.25 2.38
CA GLY A 133 10.33 24.33 0.98
C GLY A 133 9.93 23.14 0.11
N LEU A 134 9.47 21.99 0.67
CA LEU A 134 9.13 20.79 -0.09
C LEU A 134 7.68 20.37 0.17
N SER A 135 6.94 20.13 -0.91
CA SER A 135 5.58 19.57 -0.84
C SER A 135 5.44 18.40 -1.81
N ILE A 136 4.89 17.29 -1.33
CA ILE A 136 4.70 16.05 -2.11
C ILE A 136 3.21 15.73 -2.12
N ASN A 137 2.56 15.91 -3.27
CA ASN A 137 1.18 15.52 -3.47
C ASN A 137 1.12 14.08 -3.94
N LYS A 138 0.68 13.18 -3.07
CA LYS A 138 0.66 11.73 -3.35
C LYS A 138 -0.42 11.33 -4.36
N LEU A 139 -1.54 12.07 -4.42
CA LEU A 139 -2.60 11.81 -5.40
C LEU A 139 -2.19 12.18 -6.82
N LYS A 140 -1.55 13.36 -6.97
CA LYS A 140 -1.13 13.85 -8.27
C LYS A 140 0.24 13.36 -8.68
N GLN A 141 0.95 12.65 -7.78
CA GLN A 141 2.36 12.29 -7.94
C GLN A 141 3.22 13.51 -8.30
N GLU A 142 2.91 14.65 -7.70
CA GLU A 142 3.54 15.93 -7.96
C GLU A 142 4.44 16.36 -6.80
N VAL A 143 5.62 16.84 -7.11
CA VAL A 143 6.57 17.35 -6.11
C VAL A 143 6.83 18.82 -6.41
N LEU A 144 6.66 19.66 -5.37
CA LEU A 144 6.97 21.07 -5.42
C LEU A 144 8.14 21.38 -4.48
N LEU A 145 9.15 22.03 -5.01
CA LEU A 145 10.27 22.59 -4.25
C LEU A 145 10.23 24.11 -4.37
N ASN A 146 10.04 24.82 -3.26
CA ASN A 146 9.84 26.26 -3.22
C ASN A 146 8.76 26.73 -4.23
N ASN A 147 7.63 26.02 -4.25
CA ASN A 147 6.48 26.22 -5.15
C ASN A 147 6.77 26.01 -6.66
N LYS A 148 7.90 25.39 -7.00
CA LYS A 148 8.24 25.03 -8.39
C LYS A 148 8.15 23.51 -8.54
N VAL A 149 7.55 23.04 -9.64
CA VAL A 149 7.44 21.61 -9.95
C VAL A 149 8.83 21.01 -10.16
N VAL A 150 9.11 19.92 -9.46
CA VAL A 150 10.32 19.12 -9.66
C VAL A 150 9.95 17.85 -10.42
N VAL A 151 10.54 17.67 -11.59
CA VAL A 151 10.32 16.48 -12.40
C VAL A 151 11.19 15.34 -11.89
N LEU A 152 10.53 14.34 -11.29
CA LEU A 152 11.16 13.10 -10.82
C LEU A 152 10.78 11.94 -11.74
N SER A 153 11.68 10.97 -11.92
CA SER A 153 11.31 9.66 -12.45
C SER A 153 10.46 8.91 -11.42
N THR A 154 9.75 7.86 -11.86
CA THR A 154 8.92 7.04 -10.96
C THR A 154 9.72 6.55 -9.75
N THR A 155 10.92 6.03 -9.96
CA THR A 155 11.81 5.53 -8.89
C THR A 155 12.26 6.63 -7.94
N GLU A 156 12.62 7.81 -8.47
CA GLU A 156 13.00 8.97 -7.65
C GLU A 156 11.84 9.47 -6.81
N TYR A 157 10.64 9.48 -7.39
CA TYR A 157 9.41 9.85 -6.68
C TYR A 157 9.09 8.86 -5.54
N GLU A 158 9.11 7.56 -5.81
CA GLU A 158 8.86 6.52 -4.81
C GLU A 158 9.89 6.55 -3.69
N ALA A 159 11.16 6.75 -4.02
CA ALA A 159 12.21 6.93 -3.02
C ALA A 159 11.97 8.17 -2.16
N LEU A 160 11.59 9.30 -2.76
CA LEU A 160 11.28 10.51 -2.01
C LEU A 160 10.09 10.31 -1.06
N VAL A 161 9.03 9.67 -1.53
CA VAL A 161 7.86 9.34 -0.70
C VAL A 161 8.27 8.43 0.47
N LEU A 162 9.06 7.38 0.20
CA LEU A 162 9.54 6.46 1.24
C LEU A 162 10.37 7.18 2.30
N PHE A 163 11.25 8.09 1.90
CA PHE A 163 12.02 8.95 2.81
C PHE A 163 11.11 9.87 3.62
N ALA A 164 10.19 10.56 2.97
CA ALA A 164 9.31 11.54 3.58
C ALA A 164 8.25 10.92 4.53
N GLU A 165 7.90 9.65 4.34
CA GLU A 165 7.04 8.87 5.25
C GLU A 165 7.78 8.34 6.48
N ASN A 166 9.12 8.35 6.46
CA ASN A 166 9.96 7.91 7.57
C ASN A 166 10.92 9.02 8.05
N PRO A 167 10.41 10.20 8.42
CA PRO A 167 11.25 11.32 8.83
C PRO A 167 12.07 10.94 10.08
N SER A 168 13.30 11.41 10.13
CA SER A 168 14.24 11.19 11.25
C SER A 168 14.58 9.72 11.54
N ARG A 169 14.16 8.78 10.69
CA ARG A 169 14.51 7.37 10.78
C ARG A 169 15.71 7.06 9.89
N ASN A 170 16.66 6.28 10.43
CA ASN A 170 17.75 5.73 9.62
C ASN A 170 17.18 4.62 8.72
N LEU A 171 17.29 4.80 7.42
CA LEU A 171 16.93 3.80 6.43
C LEU A 171 18.23 3.21 5.87
N ASP A 172 18.46 1.94 6.15
CA ASP A 172 19.60 1.22 5.57
C ASP A 172 19.35 0.89 4.09
N ARG A 173 20.42 0.47 3.41
CA ARG A 173 20.35 0.20 1.97
C ARG A 173 19.46 -0.99 1.66
N ASP A 174 19.45 -2.00 2.51
CA ASP A 174 18.67 -3.22 2.33
C ASP A 174 17.16 -2.89 2.44
N PHE A 175 16.78 -2.11 3.45
CA PHE A 175 15.42 -1.60 3.60
C PHE A 175 14.97 -0.79 2.38
N LEU A 176 15.84 0.10 1.87
CA LEU A 176 15.51 0.90 0.67
C LEU A 176 15.34 0.00 -0.56
N VAL A 177 16.23 -0.97 -0.76
CA VAL A 177 16.10 -1.96 -1.85
C VAL A 177 14.81 -2.75 -1.73
N GLU A 178 14.49 -3.26 -0.55
CA GLU A 178 13.28 -4.07 -0.33
C GLU A 178 12.00 -3.31 -0.61
N ASN A 179 11.91 -2.06 -0.17
CA ASN A 179 10.70 -1.25 -0.33
C ASN A 179 10.55 -0.63 -1.73
N LEU A 180 11.63 -0.51 -2.48
CA LEU A 180 11.65 -0.01 -3.87
C LEU A 180 11.67 -1.13 -4.91
N ARG A 181 11.66 -2.41 -4.51
CA ARG A 181 11.72 -3.61 -5.38
C ARG A 181 10.51 -3.84 -6.29
N GLY A 182 9.52 -2.99 -6.29
CA GLY A 182 8.47 -3.01 -7.32
C GLY A 182 8.98 -2.70 -8.73
N ILE A 183 10.19 -2.17 -8.87
CA ILE A 183 10.84 -1.78 -10.12
C ILE A 183 12.00 -2.73 -10.35
N ARG A 184 12.08 -3.36 -11.53
CA ARG A 184 13.12 -4.30 -11.99
C ARG A 184 14.54 -3.86 -11.60
N TRP A 185 15.00 -4.27 -10.43
CA TRP A 185 16.38 -4.13 -10.03
C TRP A 185 17.07 -5.49 -10.22
N GLN A 186 17.74 -5.65 -11.32
CA GLN A 186 18.80 -6.64 -11.45
C GLN A 186 20.11 -5.96 -11.06
N SER A 187 20.68 -6.40 -9.93
CA SER A 187 22.07 -6.27 -9.52
C SER A 187 22.59 -4.91 -8.96
N TYR A 188 23.07 -4.99 -7.71
CA TYR A 188 24.11 -4.25 -7.02
C TYR A 188 23.77 -2.98 -6.21
N ASP A 189 24.31 -2.95 -4.97
CA ASP A 189 24.33 -1.92 -3.91
C ASP A 189 24.58 -0.47 -4.38
N ARG A 190 25.24 -0.25 -5.49
CA ARG A 190 25.53 1.09 -6.02
C ARG A 190 24.30 1.82 -6.56
N SER A 191 23.22 1.12 -6.78
CA SER A 191 22.01 1.71 -7.36
C SER A 191 21.30 2.68 -6.41
N ILE A 192 21.25 2.38 -5.11
CA ILE A 192 20.64 3.26 -4.10
C ILE A 192 21.47 4.55 -3.94
N ASP A 193 22.78 4.46 -3.90
CA ASP A 193 23.65 5.63 -3.75
C ASP A 193 23.53 6.57 -4.96
N VAL A 194 23.41 6.00 -6.17
CA VAL A 194 23.15 6.77 -7.40
C VAL A 194 21.76 7.40 -7.38
N LEU A 195 20.72 6.65 -6.95
CA LEU A 195 19.37 7.15 -6.83
C LEU A 195 19.30 8.33 -5.84
N VAL A 196 19.88 8.17 -4.66
CA VAL A 196 19.94 9.22 -3.64
C VAL A 196 20.73 10.43 -4.14
N SER A 197 21.84 10.22 -4.86
CA SER A 197 22.62 11.31 -5.43
C SER A 197 21.82 12.13 -6.45
N ARG A 198 21.08 11.46 -7.36
CA ARG A 198 20.20 12.13 -8.35
C ARG A 198 19.06 12.87 -7.67
N LEU A 199 18.44 12.24 -6.66
CA LEU A 199 17.34 12.83 -5.90
C LEU A 199 17.82 14.10 -5.17
N ARG A 200 18.96 14.05 -4.50
CA ARG A 200 19.58 15.22 -3.86
C ARG A 200 19.80 16.37 -4.83
N LEU A 201 20.37 16.08 -6.00
CA LEU A 201 20.61 17.09 -7.02
C LEU A 201 19.30 17.80 -7.41
N LYS A 202 18.22 17.06 -7.61
CA LYS A 202 16.89 17.61 -7.96
C LYS A 202 16.22 18.38 -6.83
N LEU A 203 16.49 17.99 -5.58
CA LEU A 203 16.02 18.69 -4.38
C LEU A 203 16.91 19.86 -3.95
N GLY A 204 17.99 20.13 -4.69
CA GLY A 204 18.93 21.21 -4.36
C GLY A 204 19.81 20.91 -3.14
N ASP A 205 19.88 19.65 -2.69
CA ASP A 205 20.80 19.23 -1.65
C ASP A 205 22.24 19.16 -2.19
N THR A 206 23.14 19.76 -1.46
CA THR A 206 24.59 19.72 -1.78
C THR A 206 25.36 19.15 -0.59
N PRO A 207 26.61 18.68 -0.78
CA PRO A 207 27.44 18.24 0.34
C PRO A 207 27.66 19.31 1.42
N ALA A 208 27.65 20.59 1.00
CA ALA A 208 27.82 21.73 1.90
C ALA A 208 26.50 22.16 2.58
N LYS A 209 25.35 21.82 1.98
CA LYS A 209 24.01 22.17 2.51
C LYS A 209 23.04 21.04 2.20
N THR A 210 22.80 20.18 3.18
CA THR A 210 21.84 19.12 3.12
C THR A 210 20.56 19.54 3.84
N SER A 211 19.46 19.65 3.12
CA SER A 211 18.17 20.08 3.65
C SER A 211 17.17 18.94 3.80
N TYR A 212 17.28 17.89 2.98
CA TYR A 212 16.27 16.82 2.94
C TYR A 212 16.83 15.43 3.21
N ILE A 213 17.92 15.02 2.56
CA ILE A 213 18.43 13.63 2.69
C ILE A 213 19.88 13.65 3.19
N LYS A 214 20.07 13.25 4.46
CA LYS A 214 21.39 13.15 5.11
C LYS A 214 21.95 11.74 4.94
N THR A 215 23.28 11.63 4.71
CA THR A 215 24.01 10.36 4.80
C THR A 215 24.30 10.06 6.26
N VAL A 216 23.96 8.85 6.69
CA VAL A 216 24.36 8.31 8.01
C VAL A 216 25.45 7.28 7.75
N HIS A 217 26.71 7.68 8.02
CA HIS A 217 27.88 6.84 7.72
C HIS A 217 27.78 5.48 8.38
N GLY A 218 28.10 4.43 7.63
CA GLY A 218 28.03 3.04 8.10
C GLY A 218 26.62 2.44 8.20
N ILE A 219 25.55 3.24 8.01
CA ILE A 219 24.15 2.78 8.13
C ILE A 219 23.41 2.94 6.79
N GLY A 220 23.24 4.17 6.31
CA GLY A 220 22.43 4.45 5.12
C GLY A 220 22.06 5.93 5.00
N TYR A 221 20.77 6.23 4.94
CA TYR A 221 20.26 7.57 4.72
C TYR A 221 19.13 7.90 5.69
N MET A 222 18.91 9.19 5.93
CA MET A 222 17.85 9.71 6.78
C MET A 222 17.21 10.92 6.13
N PHE A 223 15.89 11.00 6.16
CA PHE A 223 15.18 12.22 5.79
C PHE A 223 15.14 13.20 6.97
N ILE A 224 15.62 14.42 6.72
CA ILE A 224 15.78 15.47 7.74
C ILE A 224 14.93 16.72 7.45
N GLY A 225 14.04 16.65 6.41
CA GLY A 225 13.13 17.77 6.13
C GLY A 225 12.24 18.06 7.33
N GLU A 226 12.17 19.32 7.75
CA GLU A 226 11.33 19.73 8.86
C GLU A 226 9.86 19.77 8.44
N PRO A 227 8.94 19.09 9.17
CA PRO A 227 7.53 19.12 8.86
C PRO A 227 7.00 20.57 8.97
N LYS A 228 6.27 21.03 7.96
CA LYS A 228 5.57 22.31 8.04
C LYS A 228 4.37 22.13 8.95
N ASN A 229 4.41 22.72 10.15
CA ASN A 229 3.25 22.71 11.05
C ASN A 229 2.04 23.31 10.33
N LYS A 230 0.90 22.62 10.39
CA LYS A 230 -0.38 23.22 9.99
C LYS A 230 -0.71 24.30 11.03
N GLU A 231 -0.67 25.57 10.61
CA GLU A 231 -1.43 26.61 11.26
C GLU A 231 -2.92 26.38 11.08
#